data_7e3002b424ff356a7dff9a4384d8398d
#
_entry.id   7e3002b424ff356a7dff9a4384d8398d
#
_cell.length_a   1.000
_cell.length_b   1.000
_cell.length_c   1.000
_cell.angle_alpha   90.00
_cell.angle_beta   90.00
_cell.angle_gamma   90.00
#
_symmetry.space_group_name_H-M   'P 1'
#
loop_
_entity.id
_entity.type
_entity.pdbx_description
1 polymer ?
#
loop_
_entity_poly.entity_id
_entity_poly.type
_entity_poly.pdbx_seq_one_letter_code
_entity_poly.pdbx_strand_id
1 'polypeptide(L)'
;MSNILLLEDDLSLINGLSFALRKQGYGLEVARTIKEVDAVWAEGKYDLLILDVSLPDGSGFEICEKVRQTSKVPIIFLTASDEEVNIIMGLDMGGDDYITKPFKLGVLLSRINALLRRAGDFSQTETEIHSNGLKAVLTQGKVYKN
;
A
#
# COMPACT_ATOMS: atom_id res chain seq x y z
N MET A 1 -2.35 -7.94 -13.01
CA MET A 1 -1.36 -6.92 -12.60
C MET A 1 -1.90 -6.11 -11.45
N SER A 2 -1.10 -5.94 -10.42
CA SER A 2 -1.51 -5.12 -9.29
C SER A 2 -1.27 -3.65 -9.61
N ASN A 3 -2.22 -2.80 -9.26
CA ASN A 3 -2.15 -1.37 -9.50
C ASN A 3 -1.90 -0.62 -8.21
N ILE A 4 -0.88 0.23 -8.20
CA ILE A 4 -0.46 0.96 -7.02
C ILE A 4 -0.66 2.45 -7.26
N LEU A 5 -1.23 3.16 -6.28
CA LEU A 5 -1.33 4.62 -6.30
C LEU A 5 -0.27 5.17 -5.35
N LEU A 6 0.61 6.02 -5.87
CA LEU A 6 1.68 6.64 -5.08
C LEU A 6 1.38 8.13 -4.91
N LEU A 7 1.25 8.58 -3.68
CA LEU A 7 1.08 10.00 -3.35
C LEU A 7 2.42 10.50 -2.81
N GLU A 8 3.12 11.29 -3.60
CA GLU A 8 4.46 11.76 -3.27
C GLU A 8 4.78 12.99 -4.14
N ASP A 9 5.39 14.02 -3.57
CA ASP A 9 5.73 15.23 -4.34
C ASP A 9 7.21 15.35 -4.70
N ASP A 10 8.08 14.50 -4.16
CA ASP A 10 9.51 14.54 -4.46
C ASP A 10 9.77 13.81 -5.79
N LEU A 11 10.16 14.53 -6.82
CA LEU A 11 10.36 13.97 -8.15
C LEU A 11 11.44 12.89 -8.20
N SER A 12 12.53 13.04 -7.46
CA SER A 12 13.58 12.03 -7.44
C SER A 12 13.05 10.72 -6.89
N LEU A 13 12.28 10.80 -5.82
CA LEU A 13 11.71 9.62 -5.19
C LEU A 13 10.66 8.98 -6.12
N ILE A 14 9.81 9.81 -6.74
CA ILE A 14 8.82 9.33 -7.71
C ILE A 14 9.50 8.57 -8.83
N ASN A 15 10.57 9.12 -9.40
CA ASN A 15 11.25 8.49 -10.52
C ASN A 15 11.87 7.16 -10.13
N GLY A 16 12.52 7.10 -8.98
CA GLY A 16 13.14 5.87 -8.49
C GLY A 16 12.12 4.78 -8.20
N LEU A 17 11.05 5.15 -7.51
CA LEU A 17 10.01 4.18 -7.19
C LEU A 17 9.26 3.73 -8.45
N SER A 18 9.01 4.65 -9.38
CA SER A 18 8.31 4.32 -10.62
C SER A 18 9.09 3.27 -11.41
N PHE A 19 10.40 3.49 -11.54
CA PHE A 19 11.24 2.54 -12.26
C PHE A 19 11.21 1.17 -11.59
N ALA A 20 11.41 1.15 -10.28
CA ALA A 20 11.49 -0.11 -9.53
C ALA A 20 10.16 -0.87 -9.54
N LEU A 21 9.05 -0.18 -9.36
CA LEU A 21 7.74 -0.83 -9.29
C LEU A 21 7.31 -1.35 -10.66
N ARG A 22 7.55 -0.57 -11.71
CA ARG A 22 7.24 -1.04 -13.06
C ARG A 22 8.10 -2.22 -13.47
N LYS A 23 9.36 -2.24 -13.02
CA LYS A 23 10.24 -3.37 -13.29
C LYS A 23 9.74 -4.65 -12.62
N GLN A 24 9.06 -4.52 -11.48
CA GLN A 24 8.45 -5.66 -10.78
C GLN A 24 7.13 -6.10 -11.43
N GLY A 25 6.66 -5.39 -12.44
CA GLY A 25 5.41 -5.72 -13.12
C GLY A 25 4.17 -5.06 -12.54
N TYR A 26 4.32 -4.09 -11.64
CA TYR A 26 3.16 -3.39 -11.08
C TYR A 26 2.73 -2.24 -11.98
N GLY A 27 1.42 -2.00 -12.06
CA GLY A 27 0.90 -0.76 -12.60
C GLY A 27 1.05 0.34 -11.58
N LEU A 28 1.36 1.56 -12.03
CA LEU A 28 1.59 2.66 -11.11
C LEU A 28 0.94 3.92 -11.61
N GLU A 29 0.20 4.58 -10.73
CA GLU A 29 -0.31 5.92 -10.97
C GLU A 29 0.25 6.82 -9.89
N VAL A 30 0.69 8.03 -10.24
CA VAL A 30 1.31 8.96 -9.30
C VAL A 30 0.44 10.18 -9.13
N ALA A 31 0.19 10.56 -7.87
CA ALA A 31 -0.45 11.81 -7.51
C ALA A 31 0.55 12.61 -6.68
N ARG A 32 0.66 13.89 -6.90
CA ARG A 32 1.64 14.71 -6.21
C ARG A 32 1.00 15.60 -5.14
N THR A 33 -0.31 15.63 -5.07
CA THR A 33 -1.05 16.42 -4.09
C THR A 33 -2.27 15.65 -3.62
N ILE A 34 -2.84 16.08 -2.50
CA ILE A 34 -4.08 15.49 -1.99
C ILE A 34 -5.19 15.64 -3.03
N LYS A 35 -5.24 16.81 -3.68
CA LYS A 35 -6.25 17.08 -4.68
C LYS A 35 -6.16 16.11 -5.85
N GLU A 36 -4.95 15.77 -6.26
CA GLU A 36 -4.77 14.81 -7.35
C GLU A 36 -5.25 13.41 -6.97
N VAL A 37 -5.06 13.02 -5.72
CA VAL A 37 -5.58 11.74 -5.24
C VAL A 37 -7.11 11.75 -5.33
N ASP A 38 -7.74 12.83 -4.88
CA ASP A 38 -9.19 12.93 -4.91
C ASP A 38 -9.73 12.81 -6.34
N ALA A 39 -8.97 13.26 -7.32
CA ALA A 39 -9.38 13.20 -8.71
C ALA A 39 -9.30 11.79 -9.30
N VAL A 40 -8.42 10.94 -8.78
CA VAL A 40 -8.19 9.61 -9.37
C VAL A 40 -8.66 8.45 -8.51
N TRP A 41 -8.88 8.68 -7.22
CA TRP A 41 -9.25 7.58 -6.33
C TRP A 41 -10.66 7.04 -6.69
N ALA A 42 -10.73 5.73 -6.77
CA ALA A 42 -12.01 5.04 -6.88
C ALA A 42 -11.87 3.71 -6.16
N GLU A 43 -12.91 3.30 -5.45
CA GLU A 43 -12.90 2.05 -4.73
C GLU A 43 -12.71 0.89 -5.71
N GLY A 44 -11.82 -0.01 -5.39
CA GLY A 44 -11.55 -1.17 -6.23
C GLY A 44 -10.58 -0.92 -7.39
N LYS A 45 -10.15 0.34 -7.59
CA LYS A 45 -9.25 0.66 -8.69
C LYS A 45 -7.81 0.31 -8.40
N TYR A 46 -7.39 0.43 -7.13
CA TYR A 46 -6.01 0.20 -6.74
C TYR A 46 -5.91 -0.96 -5.76
N ASP A 47 -4.77 -1.66 -5.81
CA ASP A 47 -4.52 -2.80 -4.94
C ASP A 47 -3.66 -2.41 -3.74
N LEU A 48 -3.02 -1.25 -3.77
CA LEU A 48 -2.19 -0.76 -2.68
C LEU A 48 -1.98 0.74 -2.84
N LEU A 49 -1.98 1.45 -1.73
CA LEU A 49 -1.67 2.89 -1.71
C LEU A 49 -0.36 3.11 -0.97
N ILE A 50 0.51 3.97 -1.52
CA ILE A 50 1.71 4.44 -0.83
C ILE A 50 1.52 5.93 -0.65
N LEU A 51 1.42 6.38 0.59
CA LEU A 51 1.03 7.75 0.90
C LEU A 51 2.12 8.46 1.69
N ASP A 52 2.66 9.54 1.12
CA ASP A 52 3.52 10.42 1.88
C ASP A 52 2.66 11.14 2.93
N VAL A 53 3.20 11.36 4.10
CA VAL A 53 2.47 12.01 5.18
C VAL A 53 2.43 13.53 4.98
N SER A 54 3.50 14.14 4.44
CA SER A 54 3.57 15.59 4.28
C SER A 54 3.50 16.00 2.83
N LEU A 55 2.43 16.68 2.44
CA LEU A 55 2.23 17.18 1.08
C LEU A 55 2.01 18.69 1.14
N PRO A 56 2.20 19.40 0.04
CA PRO A 56 1.96 20.85 0.03
C PRO A 56 0.55 21.25 0.45
N ASP A 57 -0.44 20.42 0.16
CA ASP A 57 -1.84 20.76 0.42
C ASP A 57 -2.49 19.90 1.50
N GLY A 58 -1.71 19.16 2.28
CA GLY A 58 -2.29 18.38 3.38
C GLY A 58 -1.46 17.19 3.79
N SER A 59 -2.09 16.22 4.37
CA SER A 59 -1.44 15.04 4.90
C SER A 59 -1.97 13.75 4.29
N GLY A 60 -1.10 12.78 4.06
CA GLY A 60 -1.53 11.45 3.65
C GLY A 60 -2.45 10.77 4.64
N PHE A 61 -2.41 11.18 5.92
CA PHE A 61 -3.35 10.65 6.91
C PHE A 61 -4.80 10.99 6.54
N GLU A 62 -5.03 12.15 5.93
CA GLU A 62 -6.38 12.55 5.49
C GLU A 62 -6.90 11.60 4.41
N ILE A 63 -6.02 11.19 3.50
CA ILE A 63 -6.40 10.25 2.46
C ILE A 63 -6.72 8.87 3.07
N CYS A 64 -5.91 8.41 4.01
CA CYS A 64 -6.14 7.14 4.69
C CYS A 64 -7.50 7.14 5.37
N GLU A 65 -7.81 8.19 6.11
CA GLU A 65 -9.06 8.30 6.83
C GLU A 65 -10.25 8.24 5.88
N LYS A 66 -10.15 8.94 4.76
CA LYS A 66 -11.20 8.97 3.76
C LYS A 66 -11.38 7.61 3.09
N VAL A 67 -10.28 6.99 2.69
CA VAL A 67 -10.30 5.71 2.01
C VAL A 67 -10.86 4.62 2.92
N ARG A 68 -10.54 4.66 4.20
CA ARG A 68 -10.99 3.65 5.15
C ARG A 68 -12.48 3.66 5.41
N GLN A 69 -13.19 4.71 4.98
CA GLN A 69 -14.64 4.73 5.09
C GLN A 69 -15.29 3.71 4.16
N THR A 70 -14.63 3.36 3.04
CA THR A 70 -15.23 2.48 2.05
C THR A 70 -14.32 1.33 1.60
N SER A 71 -13.06 1.29 2.03
CA SER A 71 -12.11 0.32 1.48
C SER A 71 -11.14 -0.19 2.53
N LYS A 72 -10.70 -1.43 2.38
CA LYS A 72 -9.66 -2.03 3.21
C LYS A 72 -8.37 -2.21 2.41
N VAL A 73 -8.21 -1.45 1.33
CA VAL A 73 -7.01 -1.55 0.49
C VAL A 73 -5.75 -1.34 1.34
N PRO A 74 -4.69 -2.13 1.14
CA PRO A 74 -3.46 -1.96 1.90
C PRO A 74 -2.86 -0.56 1.73
N ILE A 75 -2.38 0.03 2.82
CA ILE A 75 -1.80 1.37 2.82
C ILE A 75 -0.45 1.35 3.51
N ILE A 76 0.58 1.89 2.83
CA ILE A 76 1.90 2.11 3.42
C ILE A 76 2.12 3.61 3.50
N PHE A 77 2.47 4.13 4.67
CA PHE A 77 2.84 5.52 4.82
C PHE A 77 4.35 5.68 4.61
N LEU A 78 4.75 6.71 3.85
CA LEU A 78 6.14 7.13 3.72
C LEU A 78 6.29 8.50 4.35
N THR A 79 7.29 8.70 5.20
CA THR A 79 7.43 9.99 5.86
C THR A 79 8.85 10.24 6.33
N ALA A 80 9.25 11.51 6.41
CA ALA A 80 10.50 11.90 7.03
C ALA A 80 10.42 11.86 8.56
N SER A 81 9.22 11.71 9.14
CA SER A 81 9.05 11.72 10.59
C SER A 81 9.07 10.30 11.15
N ASP A 82 9.95 10.06 12.11
CA ASP A 82 10.00 8.78 12.79
C ASP A 82 9.51 8.91 14.24
N GLU A 83 8.78 9.97 14.54
CA GLU A 83 8.27 10.15 15.89
C GLU A 83 7.22 9.10 16.21
N GLU A 84 7.34 8.53 17.38
CA GLU A 84 6.44 7.45 17.79
C GLU A 84 4.97 7.83 17.71
N VAL A 85 4.64 9.07 18.07
CA VAL A 85 3.26 9.51 18.08
C VAL A 85 2.68 9.53 16.66
N ASN A 86 3.49 9.87 15.66
CA ASN A 86 3.03 9.88 14.27
C ASN A 86 2.88 8.47 13.73
N ILE A 87 3.74 7.56 14.13
CA ILE A 87 3.64 6.16 13.73
C ILE A 87 2.36 5.55 14.28
N ILE A 88 2.10 5.77 15.57
CA ILE A 88 0.90 5.26 16.22
C ILE A 88 -0.34 5.83 15.56
N MET A 89 -0.36 7.15 15.28
CA MET A 89 -1.49 7.79 14.65
C MET A 89 -1.78 7.19 13.28
N GLY A 90 -0.75 6.97 12.46
CA GLY A 90 -0.93 6.40 11.14
C GLY A 90 -1.50 4.99 11.18
N LEU A 91 -0.98 4.16 12.06
CA LEU A 91 -1.46 2.78 12.19
C LEU A 91 -2.87 2.73 12.77
N ASP A 92 -3.18 3.61 13.72
CA ASP A 92 -4.52 3.68 14.31
C ASP A 92 -5.56 4.14 13.28
N MET A 93 -5.15 4.92 12.30
CA MET A 93 -6.06 5.34 11.22
C MET A 93 -6.30 4.24 10.19
N GLY A 94 -5.63 3.11 10.33
CA GLY A 94 -5.83 1.97 9.45
C GLY A 94 -4.73 1.73 8.45
N GLY A 95 -3.55 2.37 8.61
CA GLY A 95 -2.39 2.07 7.80
C GLY A 95 -1.85 0.68 8.11
N ASP A 96 -1.33 -0.01 7.10
CA ASP A 96 -0.79 -1.35 7.28
C ASP A 96 0.70 -1.33 7.57
N ASP A 97 1.40 -0.28 7.19
CA ASP A 97 2.83 -0.18 7.45
C ASP A 97 3.24 1.29 7.43
N TYR A 98 4.39 1.58 7.98
CA TYR A 98 4.87 2.95 8.14
C TYR A 98 6.38 2.92 7.95
N ILE A 99 6.87 3.56 6.90
CA ILE A 99 8.28 3.52 6.54
C ILE A 99 8.86 4.93 6.57
N THR A 100 9.96 5.11 7.31
CA THR A 100 10.59 6.43 7.44
C THR A 100 11.63 6.64 6.35
N LYS A 101 11.75 7.88 5.88
CA LYS A 101 12.77 8.28 4.91
C LYS A 101 14.03 8.71 5.68
N PRO A 102 15.21 8.44 5.17
CA PRO A 102 15.49 7.66 3.97
C PRO A 102 15.30 6.17 4.23
N PHE A 103 14.85 5.45 3.21
CA PHE A 103 14.64 4.02 3.34
C PHE A 103 15.40 3.28 2.25
N LYS A 104 15.57 1.98 2.44
CA LYS A 104 16.16 1.14 1.41
C LYS A 104 15.07 0.65 0.48
N LEU A 105 15.27 0.78 -0.81
CA LEU A 105 14.28 0.41 -1.80
C LEU A 105 13.87 -1.06 -1.66
N GLY A 106 14.85 -1.95 -1.40
CA GLY A 106 14.53 -3.36 -1.22
C GLY A 106 13.61 -3.63 -0.05
N VAL A 107 13.72 -2.84 1.02
CA VAL A 107 12.82 -2.99 2.18
C VAL A 107 11.41 -2.59 1.79
N LEU A 108 11.26 -1.46 1.08
CA LEU A 108 9.93 -1.02 0.65
C LEU A 108 9.31 -2.05 -0.30
N LEU A 109 10.06 -2.54 -1.28
CA LEU A 109 9.55 -3.55 -2.21
C LEU A 109 9.12 -4.82 -1.49
N SER A 110 9.88 -5.24 -0.49
CA SER A 110 9.54 -6.42 0.32
C SER A 110 8.21 -6.24 1.04
N ARG A 111 7.97 -5.04 1.60
CA ARG A 111 6.72 -4.73 2.29
C ARG A 111 5.55 -4.69 1.32
N ILE A 112 5.75 -4.08 0.15
CA ILE A 112 4.72 -4.02 -0.89
C ILE A 112 4.34 -5.44 -1.30
N ASN A 113 5.33 -6.28 -1.60
CA ASN A 113 5.07 -7.66 -2.03
C ASN A 113 4.36 -8.45 -0.95
N ALA A 114 4.73 -8.26 0.31
CA ALA A 114 4.09 -8.96 1.42
C ALA A 114 2.62 -8.55 1.58
N LEU A 115 2.32 -7.27 1.48
CA LEU A 115 0.95 -6.80 1.62
C LEU A 115 0.07 -7.26 0.46
N LEU A 116 0.60 -7.20 -0.77
CA LEU A 116 -0.16 -7.64 -1.93
C LEU A 116 -0.39 -9.15 -1.90
N ARG A 117 0.60 -9.92 -1.49
CA ARG A 117 0.45 -11.38 -1.36
C ARG A 117 -0.60 -11.72 -0.32
N ARG A 118 -0.59 -11.04 0.82
CA ARG A 118 -1.53 -11.29 1.91
C ARG A 118 -2.97 -11.00 1.46
N ALA A 119 -3.16 -9.89 0.76
CA ALA A 119 -4.48 -9.53 0.24
C ALA A 119 -4.97 -10.56 -0.78
N GLY A 120 -4.06 -11.01 -1.65
CA GLY A 120 -4.40 -12.02 -2.64
C GLY A 120 -4.77 -13.37 -2.02
N ASP A 121 -4.00 -13.80 -1.03
CA ASP A 121 -4.29 -15.05 -0.33
C ASP A 121 -5.64 -14.98 0.36
N PHE A 122 -5.95 -13.86 0.98
CA PHE A 122 -7.23 -13.69 1.65
C PHE A 122 -8.39 -13.75 0.63
N SER A 123 -8.23 -13.11 -0.51
CA SER A 123 -9.24 -13.14 -1.55
C SER A 123 -9.43 -14.56 -2.09
N GLN A 124 -8.34 -15.29 -2.30
CA GLN A 124 -8.42 -16.67 -2.76
C GLN A 124 -9.15 -17.54 -1.77
N THR A 125 -8.88 -17.36 -0.49
CA THR A 125 -9.56 -18.13 0.53
C THR A 125 -11.06 -17.94 0.45
N GLU A 126 -11.48 -16.72 0.22
CA GLU A 126 -12.90 -16.46 0.11
C GLU A 126 -13.52 -17.08 -1.11
N THR A 127 -12.80 -17.14 -2.21
CA THR A 127 -13.39 -17.64 -3.44
C THR A 127 -13.24 -19.11 -3.58
N GLU A 128 -12.20 -19.72 -2.93
CA GLU A 128 -12.01 -21.04 -3.19
C GLU A 128 -12.47 -21.93 -2.26
N ILE A 129 -13.22 -21.56 -1.45
CA ILE A 129 -13.68 -22.52 -0.64
C ILE A 129 -14.07 -23.59 -1.32
N HIS A 130 -13.31 -24.28 -1.69
CA HIS A 130 -13.58 -25.33 -2.45
C HIS A 130 -12.38 -25.92 -2.92
N SER A 131 -11.55 -25.86 -2.65
CA SER A 131 -10.48 -26.51 -3.21
C SER A 131 -9.32 -26.64 -2.56
N ASN A 132 -9.12 -26.79 -2.52
CA ASN A 132 -8.06 -27.18 -2.21
C ASN A 132 -7.43 -26.99 -1.64
N GLY A 133 -7.69 -26.59 -1.38
CA GLY A 133 -6.89 -26.64 -1.16
C GLY A 133 -6.36 -26.28 -0.57
N LEU A 134 -6.44 -26.13 -0.19
CA LEU A 134 -5.59 -26.08 -0.13
C LEU A 134 -5.18 -25.82 0.28
N LYS A 135 -5.39 -25.80 0.47
CA LYS A 135 -4.67 -25.78 0.49
C LYS A 135 -4.37 -25.52 1.02
N ALA A 136 -5.04 -25.40 1.30
CA ALA A 136 -4.59 -25.35 1.43
C ALA A 136 -4.34 -25.01 2.05
N VAL A 137 -4.62 -24.80 2.47
CA VAL A 137 -4.16 -24.67 2.51
C VAL A 137 -3.90 -24.31 3.12
N LEU A 138 -4.31 -24.08 3.77
CA LEU A 138 -3.82 -23.99 3.66
C LEU A 138 -3.30 -23.82 4.09
N THR A 139 -3.79 -23.69 4.54
CA THR A 139 -3.15 -23.75 4.31
C THR A 139 -2.56 -23.49 4.65
N GLN A 140 -2.89 -23.30 5.16
CA GLN A 140 -2.21 -23.21 4.84
C GLN A 140 -1.63 -22.93 5.02
N GLY A 141 -2.40 -22.70 5.43
CA GLY A 141 -1.83 -22.69 5.00
C GLY A 141 -1.28 -22.37 5.21
N LYS A 142 -1.37 -22.13 5.38
CA LYS A 142 -0.76 -22.05 4.96
C LYS A 142 -0.09 -21.76 5.01
N VAL A 143 -0.66 -21.64 5.20
CA VAL A 143 -0.14 -21.61 4.67
C VAL A 143 0.59 -21.32 4.74
N TYR A 144 0.59 -21.01 5.05
CA TYR A 144 1.27 -20.83 4.60
C TYR A 144 2.00 -20.78 4.51
N LYS A 145 1.90 -20.58 4.29
CA LYS A 145 2.30 -20.59 3.82
C LYS A 145 2.90 -20.25 3.67
N ASN A 146 2.76 -19.99 3.73
CA ASN A 146 3.11 -19.74 3.22
C ASN A 146 3.67 -19.74 3.20
#